data_7ca5262a587191318a45d20be48bb1bf
#
_entry.id   7ca5262a587191318a45d20be48bb1bf
#
_cell.length_a   1.000
_cell.length_b   1.000
_cell.length_c   1.000
_cell.angle_alpha   90.00
_cell.angle_beta   90.00
_cell.angle_gamma   90.00
#
_symmetry.space_group_name_H-M   'P 1'
#
loop_
_entity.id
_entity.type
_entity.pdbx_description
1 polymer ?
#
loop_
_entity_poly.entity_id
_entity_poly.type
_entity_poly.pdbx_seq_one_letter_code
_entity_poly.pdbx_strand_id
1 'polypeptide(L)'
;DFIKEHHIQCPNCGSENFTEIRQFNLMFKTFQGVTEDQKNEIYLRPETAQGIFVNFPSVQRTTRKKLPFGIAQVGKSFRNEITPGNFTFRTREFEQMELEFFCKPDTDLEWFQYWKDYCKQWLFSLGMTEENVRFRDHRPEELSFYSKATTDVEYLFPFGWGELWGIADRTDYDLKRHQEHSGKDLTYFDQEENRRYIPYVIEPSLGADRMALA
;
A
#
# COMPACT_ATOMS: atom_id res chain seq x y z
N ASP A 1 -5.53 -29.90 7.75
CA ASP A 1 -4.19 -29.72 7.18
C ASP A 1 -4.22 -30.19 5.72
N PHE A 2 -4.54 -29.26 4.81
CA PHE A 2 -4.80 -29.49 3.38
C PHE A 2 -3.70 -30.35 2.69
N ILE A 3 -2.43 -30.10 3.03
CA ILE A 3 -1.28 -30.84 2.45
C ILE A 3 -1.35 -32.32 2.78
N LYS A 4 -1.65 -32.66 4.04
CA LYS A 4 -1.74 -34.05 4.52
C LYS A 4 -3.01 -34.73 4.01
N GLU A 5 -4.15 -34.02 3.98
CA GLU A 5 -5.44 -34.57 3.50
C GLU A 5 -5.42 -34.90 2.01
N HIS A 6 -4.64 -34.15 1.22
CA HIS A 6 -4.56 -34.31 -0.23
C HIS A 6 -3.29 -35.03 -0.70
N HIS A 7 -2.48 -35.59 0.23
CA HIS A 7 -1.22 -36.29 -0.09
C HIS A 7 -0.33 -35.57 -1.08
N ILE A 8 -0.16 -34.24 -0.85
CA ILE A 8 0.63 -33.38 -1.73
C ILE A 8 2.11 -33.74 -1.59
N GLN A 9 2.75 -34.03 -2.71
CA GLN A 9 4.17 -34.36 -2.78
C GLN A 9 5.02 -33.16 -3.22
N CYS A 10 6.23 -33.06 -2.69
CA CYS A 10 7.19 -32.06 -3.14
C CYS A 10 7.55 -32.27 -4.62
N PRO A 11 7.41 -31.26 -5.49
CA PRO A 11 7.68 -31.43 -6.92
C PRO A 11 9.15 -31.71 -7.25
N ASN A 12 10.09 -31.43 -6.33
CA ASN A 12 11.49 -31.64 -6.55
C ASN A 12 12.00 -33.00 -6.06
N CYS A 13 11.49 -33.53 -4.93
CA CYS A 13 12.01 -34.76 -4.32
C CYS A 13 10.96 -35.81 -4.05
N GLY A 14 9.68 -35.58 -4.35
CA GLY A 14 8.57 -36.51 -4.15
C GLY A 14 8.19 -36.77 -2.68
N SER A 15 8.86 -36.15 -1.72
CA SER A 15 8.57 -36.35 -0.30
C SER A 15 7.22 -35.75 0.10
N GLU A 16 6.45 -36.46 0.92
CA GLU A 16 5.25 -35.95 1.60
C GLU A 16 5.58 -35.35 2.98
N ASN A 17 6.86 -35.39 3.37
CA ASN A 17 7.31 -34.96 4.69
C ASN A 17 7.61 -33.48 4.65
N PHE A 18 6.64 -32.64 4.99
CA PHE A 18 6.78 -31.18 5.11
C PHE A 18 7.03 -30.80 6.56
N THR A 19 7.72 -29.68 6.76
CA THR A 19 7.87 -29.05 8.07
C THR A 19 6.50 -28.57 8.58
N GLU A 20 6.37 -28.45 9.88
CA GLU A 20 5.15 -27.89 10.48
C GLU A 20 4.87 -26.47 9.95
N ILE A 21 3.57 -26.17 9.79
CA ILE A 21 3.11 -24.82 9.43
C ILE A 21 3.46 -23.88 10.56
N ARG A 22 4.24 -22.86 10.29
CA ARG A 22 4.57 -21.80 11.24
C ARG A 22 3.75 -20.57 10.93
N GLN A 23 3.22 -19.95 11.98
CA GLN A 23 2.60 -18.63 11.85
C GLN A 23 3.70 -17.61 11.54
N PHE A 24 3.46 -16.84 10.49
CA PHE A 24 4.33 -15.74 10.09
C PHE A 24 3.59 -14.42 10.27
N ASN A 25 4.23 -13.46 10.94
CA ASN A 25 3.71 -12.10 11.09
C ASN A 25 4.56 -11.16 10.24
N LEU A 26 3.93 -10.55 9.24
CA LEU A 26 4.57 -9.57 8.37
C LEU A 26 4.96 -8.29 9.11
N MET A 27 4.26 -7.94 10.17
CA MET A 27 4.56 -6.77 11.00
C MET A 27 5.63 -7.10 12.03
N PHE A 28 6.63 -6.23 12.16
CA PHE A 28 7.58 -6.31 13.26
C PHE A 28 6.90 -5.96 14.57
N LYS A 29 7.05 -6.87 15.52
CA LYS A 29 6.61 -6.72 16.88
C LYS A 29 7.77 -6.23 17.77
N THR A 30 7.50 -5.28 18.64
CA THR A 30 8.45 -4.80 19.65
C THR A 30 7.73 -4.42 20.93
N PHE A 31 8.46 -3.92 21.93
CA PHE A 31 7.90 -3.53 23.22
C PHE A 31 8.26 -2.08 23.54
N GLN A 32 7.31 -1.35 24.07
CA GLN A 32 7.55 0.00 24.57
C GLN A 32 7.93 -0.05 26.07
N GLY A 33 9.01 0.66 26.43
CA GLY A 33 9.51 0.69 27.81
C GLY A 33 10.58 -0.36 28.08
N VAL A 34 10.85 -0.62 29.37
CA VAL A 34 11.98 -1.46 29.83
C VAL A 34 11.60 -2.93 30.07
N THR A 35 10.31 -3.27 30.02
CA THR A 35 9.81 -4.63 30.25
C THR A 35 9.10 -5.17 29.01
N GLU A 36 9.36 -6.44 28.70
CA GLU A 36 8.73 -7.15 27.58
C GLU A 36 7.41 -7.81 28.02
N ASP A 37 6.43 -6.97 28.40
CA ASP A 37 5.10 -7.41 28.78
C ASP A 37 4.12 -7.27 27.62
N GLN A 38 3.12 -8.17 27.53
CA GLN A 38 2.07 -8.08 26.49
C GLN A 38 1.35 -6.73 26.45
N LYS A 39 1.27 -6.03 27.58
CA LYS A 39 0.65 -4.70 27.68
C LYS A 39 1.47 -3.61 26.99
N ASN A 40 2.75 -3.86 26.79
CA ASN A 40 3.71 -2.93 26.18
C ASN A 40 4.04 -3.32 24.73
N GLU A 41 3.34 -4.34 24.20
CA GLU A 41 3.53 -4.80 22.82
C GLU A 41 3.06 -3.75 21.83
N ILE A 42 3.93 -3.40 20.88
CA ILE A 42 3.63 -2.51 19.78
C ILE A 42 4.15 -3.09 18.47
N TYR A 43 3.66 -2.57 17.36
CA TYR A 43 4.09 -2.97 16.03
C TYR A 43 4.70 -1.78 15.28
N LEU A 44 5.79 -2.04 14.55
CA LEU A 44 6.30 -1.06 13.61
C LEU A 44 5.37 -0.98 12.38
N ARG A 45 5.17 0.22 11.87
CA ARG A 45 4.25 0.44 10.73
C ARG A 45 4.75 -0.26 9.46
N PRO A 46 3.90 -1.03 8.76
CA PRO A 46 4.27 -1.69 7.50
C PRO A 46 4.10 -0.79 6.28
N GLU A 47 3.48 0.37 6.45
CA GLU A 47 3.19 1.40 5.43
C GLU A 47 3.03 2.78 6.08
N THR A 48 3.17 3.84 5.31
CA THR A 48 2.96 5.21 5.79
C THR A 48 1.51 5.68 5.67
N ALA A 49 0.69 4.99 4.88
CA ALA A 49 -0.69 5.31 4.57
C ALA A 49 -1.57 5.53 5.81
N GLN A 50 -1.50 4.66 6.81
CA GLN A 50 -2.36 4.72 7.99
C GLN A 50 -2.16 6.01 8.80
N GLY A 51 -0.93 6.52 8.85
CA GLY A 51 -0.62 7.82 9.46
C GLY A 51 -1.29 8.98 8.74
N ILE A 52 -1.43 8.89 7.41
CA ILE A 52 -2.12 9.89 6.60
C ILE A 52 -3.62 9.88 6.90
N PHE A 53 -4.25 8.70 6.94
CA PHE A 53 -5.68 8.58 7.25
C PHE A 53 -6.03 9.11 8.64
N VAL A 54 -5.21 8.84 9.65
CA VAL A 54 -5.39 9.40 11.01
C VAL A 54 -5.35 10.92 11.00
N ASN A 55 -4.52 11.52 10.15
CA ASN A 55 -4.34 12.97 10.07
C ASN A 55 -5.30 13.67 9.09
N PHE A 56 -6.05 12.93 8.27
CA PHE A 56 -6.98 13.49 7.28
C PHE A 56 -7.90 14.58 7.84
N PRO A 57 -8.64 14.38 8.97
CA PRO A 57 -9.54 15.41 9.50
C PRO A 57 -8.80 16.66 9.96
N SER A 58 -7.60 16.49 10.51
CA SER A 58 -6.78 17.62 10.97
C SER A 58 -6.28 18.46 9.79
N VAL A 59 -5.76 17.81 8.76
CA VAL A 59 -5.27 18.49 7.54
C VAL A 59 -6.43 19.19 6.84
N GLN A 60 -7.55 18.50 6.62
CA GLN A 60 -8.72 19.07 5.96
C GLN A 60 -9.23 20.33 6.70
N ARG A 61 -9.32 20.27 8.04
CA ARG A 61 -9.79 21.37 8.87
C ARG A 61 -8.82 22.57 8.87
N THR A 62 -7.51 22.31 8.98
CA THR A 62 -6.51 23.38 9.10
C THR A 62 -6.22 24.05 7.75
N THR A 63 -6.22 23.30 6.67
CA THR A 63 -5.96 23.82 5.32
C THR A 63 -7.22 24.29 4.60
N ARG A 64 -8.41 23.88 5.08
CA ARG A 64 -9.71 24.17 4.46
C ARG A 64 -9.79 23.79 2.99
N LYS A 65 -9.02 22.79 2.58
CA LYS A 65 -9.02 22.33 1.19
C LYS A 65 -10.36 21.66 0.85
N LYS A 66 -10.81 21.92 -0.36
CA LYS A 66 -11.92 21.18 -0.98
C LYS A 66 -11.37 19.93 -1.67
N LEU A 67 -12.23 18.91 -1.80
CA LEU A 67 -11.92 17.76 -2.66
C LEU A 67 -11.91 18.18 -4.14
N PRO A 68 -11.03 17.59 -4.98
CA PRO A 68 -10.02 16.61 -4.58
C PRO A 68 -8.75 17.26 -4.01
N PHE A 69 -8.08 16.59 -3.09
CA PHE A 69 -6.74 16.97 -2.63
C PHE A 69 -5.98 15.74 -2.13
N GLY A 70 -4.66 15.82 -2.11
CA GLY A 70 -3.79 14.76 -1.63
C GLY A 70 -3.01 15.14 -0.38
N ILE A 71 -2.63 14.14 0.41
CA ILE A 71 -1.67 14.22 1.49
C ILE A 71 -0.58 13.22 1.18
N ALA A 72 0.65 13.71 1.03
CA ALA A 72 1.81 12.88 0.76
C ALA A 72 2.73 12.77 1.97
N GLN A 73 3.40 11.64 2.08
CA GLN A 73 4.43 11.40 3.07
C GLN A 73 5.58 10.63 2.47
N VAL A 74 6.81 11.04 2.82
CA VAL A 74 8.02 10.25 2.65
C VAL A 74 8.44 9.78 4.03
N GLY A 75 8.63 8.49 4.21
CA GLY A 75 8.98 7.95 5.52
C GLY A 75 9.31 6.47 5.50
N LYS A 76 9.89 6.01 6.61
CA LYS A 76 10.25 4.62 6.81
C LYS A 76 9.05 3.74 7.07
N SER A 77 9.10 2.55 6.46
CA SER A 77 8.18 1.44 6.69
C SER A 77 8.97 0.17 6.97
N PHE A 78 8.32 -0.79 7.63
CA PHE A 78 8.98 -1.99 8.15
C PHE A 78 8.13 -3.21 7.84
N ARG A 79 8.70 -4.16 7.10
CA ARG A 79 8.04 -5.44 6.81
C ARG A 79 8.98 -6.58 7.16
N ASN A 80 8.51 -7.52 7.94
CA ASN A 80 9.30 -8.68 8.35
C ASN A 80 9.40 -9.68 7.19
N GLU A 81 10.12 -9.29 6.15
CA GLU A 81 10.29 -10.10 4.94
C GLU A 81 10.97 -11.43 5.26
N ILE A 82 10.40 -12.53 4.74
CA ILE A 82 10.98 -13.88 4.91
C ILE A 82 12.31 -13.94 4.17
N THR A 83 12.37 -13.43 2.95
CA THR A 83 13.55 -13.51 2.08
C THR A 83 13.90 -12.14 1.51
N PRO A 84 14.61 -11.28 2.25
CA PRO A 84 15.21 -10.07 1.70
C PRO A 84 16.17 -10.41 0.57
N GLY A 85 16.32 -9.53 -0.40
CA GLY A 85 17.18 -9.80 -1.53
C GLY A 85 17.25 -8.68 -2.57
N ASN A 86 18.12 -8.86 -3.57
CA ASN A 86 18.32 -7.90 -4.64
C ASN A 86 18.70 -6.50 -4.13
N PHE A 87 19.69 -6.46 -3.26
CA PHE A 87 20.24 -5.24 -2.66
C PHE A 87 19.13 -4.43 -1.97
N THR A 88 18.85 -3.19 -2.38
CA THR A 88 17.81 -2.32 -1.78
C THR A 88 16.39 -2.61 -2.29
N PHE A 89 16.22 -3.56 -3.21
CA PHE A 89 14.91 -3.86 -3.78
C PHE A 89 13.92 -4.46 -2.76
N ARG A 90 14.41 -5.39 -1.91
CA ARG A 90 13.60 -6.04 -0.87
C ARG A 90 14.34 -6.12 0.44
N THR A 91 14.04 -5.17 1.32
CA THR A 91 14.63 -5.03 2.65
C THR A 91 13.55 -5.03 3.71
N ARG A 92 13.93 -5.22 4.98
CA ARG A 92 12.99 -5.19 6.11
C ARG A 92 12.66 -3.80 6.61
N GLU A 93 13.56 -2.85 6.37
CA GLU A 93 13.39 -1.42 6.62
C GLU A 93 13.61 -0.69 5.29
N PHE A 94 12.67 0.12 4.85
CA PHE A 94 12.71 0.80 3.55
C PHE A 94 11.98 2.14 3.64
N GLU A 95 12.22 3.01 2.67
CA GLU A 95 11.51 4.27 2.53
C GLU A 95 10.41 4.18 1.48
N GLN A 96 9.20 4.64 1.87
CA GLN A 96 8.07 4.82 0.96
C GLN A 96 7.82 6.30 0.71
N MET A 97 7.37 6.59 -0.51
CA MET A 97 6.78 7.85 -0.91
C MET A 97 5.32 7.54 -1.25
N GLU A 98 4.42 7.83 -0.33
CA GLU A 98 2.99 7.57 -0.49
C GLU A 98 2.21 8.86 -0.59
N LEU A 99 1.23 8.85 -1.47
CA LEU A 99 0.22 9.89 -1.63
C LEU A 99 -1.16 9.26 -1.46
N GLU A 100 -1.93 9.77 -0.51
CA GLU A 100 -3.35 9.47 -0.41
C GLU A 100 -4.13 10.63 -1.04
N PHE A 101 -4.69 10.37 -2.20
CA PHE A 101 -5.46 11.36 -2.95
C PHE A 101 -6.94 11.15 -2.71
N PHE A 102 -7.52 12.08 -1.95
CA PHE A 102 -8.93 12.05 -1.56
C PHE A 102 -9.80 12.67 -2.64
N CYS A 103 -10.80 11.94 -3.10
CA CYS A 103 -11.72 12.38 -4.14
C CYS A 103 -13.18 12.08 -3.76
N LYS A 104 -14.10 12.62 -4.56
CA LYS A 104 -15.52 12.36 -4.42
C LYS A 104 -15.83 10.90 -4.83
N PRO A 105 -16.70 10.18 -4.09
CA PRO A 105 -17.20 8.88 -4.54
C PRO A 105 -17.73 8.91 -5.97
N ASP A 106 -17.56 7.82 -6.69
CA ASP A 106 -17.96 7.65 -8.10
C ASP A 106 -17.11 8.44 -9.13
N THR A 107 -16.09 9.21 -8.67
CA THR A 107 -15.06 9.81 -9.55
C THR A 107 -13.71 9.09 -9.46
N ASP A 108 -13.64 8.06 -8.67
CA ASP A 108 -12.45 7.30 -8.31
C ASP A 108 -11.74 6.70 -9.53
N LEU A 109 -12.46 6.06 -10.45
CA LEU A 109 -11.86 5.44 -11.64
C LEU A 109 -11.25 6.47 -12.61
N GLU A 110 -11.84 7.67 -12.70
CA GLU A 110 -11.27 8.77 -13.50
C GLU A 110 -9.94 9.25 -12.87
N TRP A 111 -9.91 9.43 -11.55
CA TRP A 111 -8.71 9.81 -10.81
C TRP A 111 -7.67 8.70 -10.80
N PHE A 112 -8.08 7.44 -10.75
CA PHE A 112 -7.17 6.30 -10.88
C PHE A 112 -6.45 6.32 -12.23
N GLN A 113 -7.19 6.54 -13.33
CA GLN A 113 -6.58 6.68 -14.66
C GLN A 113 -5.67 7.91 -14.75
N TYR A 114 -6.10 9.05 -14.20
CA TYR A 114 -5.28 10.26 -14.13
C TYR A 114 -3.93 9.99 -13.45
N TRP A 115 -3.93 9.30 -12.32
CA TRP A 115 -2.69 9.00 -11.60
C TRP A 115 -1.82 8.00 -12.34
N LYS A 116 -2.38 7.02 -13.05
CA LYS A 116 -1.62 6.13 -13.96
C LYS A 116 -0.87 6.95 -15.02
N ASP A 117 -1.57 7.86 -15.68
CA ASP A 117 -1.00 8.68 -16.74
C ASP A 117 0.04 9.67 -16.20
N TYR A 118 -0.22 10.27 -15.03
CA TYR A 118 0.72 11.17 -14.36
C TYR A 118 2.01 10.43 -13.97
N CYS A 119 1.90 9.28 -13.34
CA CYS A 119 3.06 8.47 -12.94
C CYS A 119 3.89 8.03 -14.15
N LYS A 120 3.22 7.65 -15.27
CA LYS A 120 3.91 7.32 -16.52
C LYS A 120 4.71 8.51 -17.04
N GLN A 121 4.07 9.68 -17.15
CA GLN A 121 4.73 10.90 -17.64
C GLN A 121 5.90 11.30 -16.75
N TRP A 122 5.73 11.20 -15.43
CA TRP A 122 6.77 11.51 -14.48
C TRP A 122 8.00 10.61 -14.63
N LEU A 123 7.81 9.29 -14.71
CA LEU A 123 8.90 8.32 -14.93
C LEU A 123 9.63 8.58 -16.25
N PHE A 124 8.89 8.87 -17.30
CA PHE A 124 9.48 9.19 -18.61
C PHE A 124 10.26 10.51 -18.60
N SER A 125 9.81 11.49 -17.82
CA SER A 125 10.55 12.75 -17.62
C SER A 125 11.90 12.55 -16.95
N LEU A 126 12.06 11.45 -16.20
CA LEU A 126 13.33 11.05 -15.57
C LEU A 126 14.23 10.20 -16.47
N GLY A 127 13.81 9.94 -17.71
CA GLY A 127 14.59 9.20 -18.70
C GLY A 127 14.26 7.71 -18.80
N MET A 128 13.26 7.23 -18.10
CA MET A 128 12.74 5.87 -18.29
C MET A 128 11.94 5.78 -19.60
N THR A 129 11.84 4.58 -20.16
CA THR A 129 11.21 4.34 -21.46
C THR A 129 10.24 3.17 -21.42
N GLU A 130 9.45 2.98 -22.46
CA GLU A 130 8.55 1.82 -22.61
C GLU A 130 9.30 0.48 -22.73
N GLU A 131 10.60 0.51 -22.96
CA GLU A 131 11.43 -0.70 -22.99
C GLU A 131 11.72 -1.24 -21.58
N ASN A 132 11.77 -0.33 -20.59
CA ASN A 132 12.13 -0.68 -19.21
C ASN A 132 11.05 -0.39 -18.18
N VAL A 133 9.88 0.15 -18.59
CA VAL A 133 8.72 0.37 -17.71
C VAL A 133 7.48 -0.23 -18.34
N ARG A 134 6.71 -0.96 -17.55
CA ARG A 134 5.40 -1.45 -17.97
C ARG A 134 4.36 -1.29 -16.88
N PHE A 135 3.10 -1.19 -17.27
CA PHE A 135 1.94 -1.10 -16.38
C PHE A 135 1.18 -2.43 -16.42
N ARG A 136 0.96 -3.02 -15.27
CA ARG A 136 0.26 -4.30 -15.11
C ARG A 136 -0.95 -4.10 -14.22
N ASP A 137 -2.13 -4.08 -14.83
CA ASP A 137 -3.38 -4.05 -14.09
C ASP A 137 -3.63 -5.40 -13.41
N HIS A 138 -4.04 -5.36 -12.14
CA HIS A 138 -4.42 -6.55 -11.39
C HIS A 138 -5.73 -7.13 -11.90
N ARG A 139 -5.81 -8.46 -11.96
CA ARG A 139 -7.05 -9.17 -12.21
C ARG A 139 -7.93 -9.15 -10.95
N PRO A 140 -9.25 -9.36 -11.07
CA PRO A 140 -10.15 -9.35 -9.92
C PRO A 140 -9.71 -10.25 -8.76
N GLU A 141 -9.14 -11.42 -9.07
CA GLU A 141 -8.64 -12.38 -8.08
C GLU A 141 -7.32 -11.99 -7.40
N GLU A 142 -6.59 -11.02 -7.96
CA GLU A 142 -5.34 -10.48 -7.40
C GLU A 142 -5.58 -9.24 -6.51
N LEU A 143 -6.77 -8.64 -6.60
CA LEU A 143 -7.07 -7.41 -5.86
C LEU A 143 -7.05 -7.65 -4.35
N SER A 144 -6.45 -6.71 -3.63
CA SER A 144 -6.56 -6.65 -2.19
C SER A 144 -8.02 -6.38 -1.78
N PHE A 145 -8.40 -6.85 -0.60
CA PHE A 145 -9.77 -6.74 -0.08
C PHE A 145 -10.30 -5.30 0.07
N TYR A 146 -9.40 -4.32 0.09
CA TYR A 146 -9.71 -2.89 0.18
C TYR A 146 -9.69 -2.18 -1.18
N SER A 147 -9.27 -2.85 -2.24
CA SER A 147 -9.02 -2.21 -3.53
C SER A 147 -10.08 -2.58 -4.57
N LYS A 148 -10.58 -1.55 -5.27
CA LYS A 148 -11.48 -1.69 -6.42
C LYS A 148 -10.70 -1.89 -7.73
N ALA A 149 -9.52 -1.27 -7.82
CA ALA A 149 -8.59 -1.39 -8.94
C ALA A 149 -7.17 -1.20 -8.44
N THR A 150 -6.21 -1.93 -9.02
CA THR A 150 -4.78 -1.80 -8.73
C THR A 150 -3.97 -1.97 -10.00
N THR A 151 -2.94 -1.14 -10.15
CA THR A 151 -1.94 -1.25 -11.20
C THR A 151 -0.56 -1.24 -10.59
N ASP A 152 0.26 -2.25 -10.89
CA ASP A 152 1.69 -2.20 -10.65
C ASP A 152 2.38 -1.50 -11.81
N VAL A 153 3.26 -0.56 -11.49
CA VAL A 153 4.25 -0.05 -12.42
C VAL A 153 5.53 -0.84 -12.19
N GLU A 154 5.90 -1.66 -13.15
CA GLU A 154 7.08 -2.51 -13.06
C GLU A 154 8.23 -1.93 -13.88
N TYR A 155 9.44 -2.05 -13.33
CA TYR A 155 10.70 -1.67 -13.99
C TYR A 155 11.53 -2.91 -14.29
N LEU A 156 12.26 -2.88 -15.40
CA LEU A 156 13.17 -3.95 -15.79
C LEU A 156 14.54 -3.78 -15.09
N PHE A 157 14.63 -4.29 -13.86
CA PHE A 157 15.87 -4.35 -13.10
C PHE A 157 16.84 -5.38 -13.69
N PRO A 158 18.14 -5.40 -13.30
CA PRO A 158 19.11 -6.41 -13.76
C PRO A 158 18.69 -7.86 -13.45
N PHE A 159 17.84 -8.07 -12.45
CA PHE A 159 17.32 -9.39 -12.07
C PHE A 159 15.93 -9.70 -12.67
N GLY A 160 15.42 -8.86 -13.56
CA GLY A 160 14.12 -9.01 -14.21
C GLY A 160 13.10 -7.96 -13.81
N TRP A 161 11.86 -8.15 -14.26
CA TRP A 161 10.76 -7.24 -13.94
C TRP A 161 10.43 -7.26 -12.45
N GLY A 162 10.34 -6.07 -11.87
CA GLY A 162 9.97 -5.90 -10.48
C GLY A 162 9.12 -4.66 -10.27
N GLU A 163 8.23 -4.71 -9.30
CA GLU A 163 7.37 -3.59 -8.93
C GLU A 163 8.20 -2.41 -8.43
N LEU A 164 8.02 -1.28 -9.08
CA LEU A 164 8.61 0.00 -8.71
C LEU A 164 7.59 0.88 -7.98
N TRP A 165 6.34 0.85 -8.42
CA TRP A 165 5.26 1.71 -7.95
C TRP A 165 3.93 0.95 -7.97
N GLY A 166 3.14 1.07 -6.93
CA GLY A 166 1.75 0.60 -6.89
C GLY A 166 0.79 1.79 -6.99
N ILE A 167 -0.28 1.63 -7.74
CA ILE A 167 -1.37 2.62 -7.79
C ILE A 167 -2.65 1.85 -7.47
N ALA A 168 -3.34 2.22 -6.38
CA ALA A 168 -4.53 1.53 -5.92
C ALA A 168 -5.72 2.49 -5.76
N ASP A 169 -6.89 2.05 -6.18
CA ASP A 169 -8.16 2.65 -5.77
C ASP A 169 -8.63 1.94 -4.50
N ARG A 170 -8.43 2.59 -3.35
CA ARG A 170 -8.75 2.06 -2.01
C ARG A 170 -10.19 2.32 -1.60
N THR A 171 -10.98 2.99 -2.42
CA THR A 171 -12.36 3.39 -2.11
C THR A 171 -12.46 4.20 -0.80
N ASP A 172 -13.51 4.02 0.00
CA ASP A 172 -13.67 4.59 1.34
C ASP A 172 -13.15 3.68 2.46
N TYR A 173 -12.52 2.56 2.12
CA TYR A 173 -12.25 1.46 3.04
C TYR A 173 -11.51 1.92 4.31
N ASP A 174 -10.35 2.55 4.14
CA ASP A 174 -9.49 2.92 5.28
C ASP A 174 -10.15 3.97 6.18
N LEU A 175 -10.68 5.05 5.61
CA LEU A 175 -11.38 6.09 6.39
C LEU A 175 -12.58 5.53 7.15
N LYS A 176 -13.32 4.62 6.53
CA LYS A 176 -14.46 3.94 7.14
C LYS A 176 -14.03 3.06 8.31
N ARG A 177 -12.96 2.27 8.13
CA ARG A 177 -12.39 1.45 9.21
C ARG A 177 -11.87 2.31 10.36
N HIS A 178 -11.15 3.39 10.06
CA HIS A 178 -10.69 4.34 11.08
C HIS A 178 -11.86 5.00 11.82
N GLN A 179 -12.93 5.37 11.13
CA GLN A 179 -14.13 5.92 11.73
C GLN A 179 -14.80 4.90 12.67
N GLU A 180 -15.01 3.67 12.22
CA GLU A 180 -15.63 2.59 13.00
C GLU A 180 -14.85 2.30 14.30
N HIS A 181 -13.52 2.20 14.23
CA HIS A 181 -12.70 1.84 15.38
C HIS A 181 -12.39 3.01 16.32
N SER A 182 -12.32 4.23 15.82
CA SER A 182 -12.02 5.41 16.64
C SER A 182 -13.26 6.11 17.20
N GLY A 183 -14.44 5.86 16.60
CA GLY A 183 -15.66 6.60 16.90
C GLY A 183 -15.64 8.07 16.44
N LYS A 184 -14.61 8.48 15.66
CA LYS A 184 -14.49 9.86 15.15
C LYS A 184 -15.14 9.97 13.78
N ASP A 185 -15.80 11.11 13.51
CA ASP A 185 -16.36 11.44 12.19
C ASP A 185 -15.22 11.78 11.21
N LEU A 186 -15.03 10.94 10.19
CA LEU A 186 -14.09 11.14 9.10
C LEU A 186 -14.77 11.52 7.78
N THR A 187 -16.02 11.94 7.84
CA THR A 187 -16.75 12.42 6.65
C THR A 187 -16.27 13.79 6.21
N TYR A 188 -16.32 14.01 4.92
CA TYR A 188 -16.17 15.32 4.30
C TYR A 188 -17.55 15.96 4.10
N PHE A 189 -17.68 17.26 4.38
CA PHE A 189 -18.88 18.02 4.07
C PHE A 189 -18.70 18.77 2.76
N ASP A 190 -19.42 18.34 1.74
CA ASP A 190 -19.47 19.01 0.45
C ASP A 190 -20.47 20.17 0.50
N GLN A 191 -19.94 21.39 0.45
CA GLN A 191 -20.77 22.60 0.50
C GLN A 191 -21.57 22.83 -0.77
N GLU A 192 -21.10 22.36 -1.91
CA GLU A 192 -21.76 22.57 -3.20
C GLU A 192 -22.97 21.65 -3.34
N GLU A 193 -22.85 20.41 -2.85
CA GLU A 193 -23.95 19.44 -2.85
C GLU A 193 -24.75 19.40 -1.55
N ASN A 194 -24.32 20.16 -0.53
CA ASN A 194 -24.92 20.19 0.81
C ASN A 194 -25.11 18.79 1.41
N ARG A 195 -24.09 17.93 1.26
CA ARG A 195 -24.11 16.56 1.79
C ARG A 195 -22.79 16.13 2.41
N ARG A 196 -22.84 15.09 3.27
CA ARG A 196 -21.68 14.46 3.84
C ARG A 196 -21.46 13.09 3.22
N TYR A 197 -20.18 12.74 3.00
CA TYR A 197 -19.76 11.41 2.59
C TYR A 197 -18.33 11.12 3.06
N ILE A 198 -17.96 9.86 3.11
CA ILE A 198 -16.57 9.45 3.30
C ILE A 198 -15.89 9.54 1.92
N PRO A 199 -14.77 10.28 1.77
CA PRO A 199 -14.06 10.36 0.50
C PRO A 199 -13.54 9.00 0.04
N TYR A 200 -13.44 8.81 -1.28
CA TYR A 200 -12.69 7.73 -1.87
C TYR A 200 -11.23 8.14 -1.98
N VAL A 201 -10.34 7.15 -2.05
CA VAL A 201 -8.89 7.36 -1.98
C VAL A 201 -8.21 6.65 -3.14
N ILE A 202 -7.37 7.39 -3.87
CA ILE A 202 -6.42 6.82 -4.82
C ILE A 202 -5.03 6.93 -4.21
N GLU A 203 -4.33 5.82 -4.15
CA GLU A 203 -3.00 5.70 -3.56
C GLU A 203 -1.94 5.39 -4.62
N PRO A 204 -1.17 6.35 -5.09
CA PRO A 204 0.14 6.11 -5.68
C PRO A 204 1.19 5.91 -4.58
N SER A 205 1.82 4.74 -4.54
CA SER A 205 2.84 4.37 -3.54
C SER A 205 4.12 3.90 -4.21
N LEU A 206 5.19 4.64 -4.02
CA LEU A 206 6.51 4.43 -4.62
C LEU A 206 7.51 3.98 -3.55
N GLY A 207 8.25 2.91 -3.82
CA GLY A 207 9.43 2.54 -3.04
C GLY A 207 10.61 3.45 -3.37
N ALA A 208 11.00 4.36 -2.45
CA ALA A 208 12.08 5.30 -2.68
C ALA A 208 13.41 4.58 -2.95
N ASP A 209 13.70 3.52 -2.20
CA ASP A 209 14.91 2.70 -2.39
C ASP A 209 14.91 1.98 -3.74
N ARG A 210 13.75 1.52 -4.19
CA ARG A 210 13.59 0.90 -5.53
C ARG A 210 13.76 1.92 -6.65
N MET A 211 13.26 3.14 -6.45
CA MET A 211 13.42 4.22 -7.41
C MET A 211 14.89 4.66 -7.54
N ALA A 212 15.62 4.68 -6.41
CA ALA A 212 17.06 4.98 -6.43
C ALA A 212 17.88 3.85 -7.08
N LEU A 213 17.37 2.61 -7.09
CA LEU A 213 18.00 1.46 -7.74
C LEU A 213 17.72 1.42 -9.24
N ALA A 214 16.57 1.91 -9.69
CA ALA A 214 16.13 1.95 -11.08
C ALA A 214 16.82 3.06 -11.88
#